data_78f8090d29012671b452cc167104b590
#
_entry.id   78f8090d29012671b452cc167104b590
#
_cell.length_a   1.000
_cell.length_b   1.000
_cell.length_c   1.000
_cell.angle_alpha   90.00
_cell.angle_beta   90.00
_cell.angle_gamma   90.00
#
_symmetry.space_group_name_H-M   'P 1'
#
loop_
_entity.id
_entity.type
_entity.pdbx_description
1 polymer ?
#
loop_
_entity_poly.entity_id
_entity_poly.type
_entity_poly.pdbx_seq_one_letter_code
_entity_poly.pdbx_strand_id
1 'polypeptide(L)'
;VQGFSEKSTGIALSRYPRDKYFIATKLSNFSPDTWSREASLKMYHKSFADLQVDYIDYMLLHGIGMGGMDALKGRYLDNGMLDFLIKEREAGRIRNLGFSYHGDIEVYDYLLSRHDEIKWDFVQIQLNYVDWKHAKETNARNTDAEYLYGELHKRGIPSIIMEPLLGGRLSKLNDNLVARLKQRRPESSVASWAFRFAGTFPDILTVLSGMTYMEHLQDNLRTYSPLEPLTDEEMDFLEDTAQLMLKYP
;
A
#
# COMPACT_ATOMS: atom_id res chain seq x y z
N VAL A 1 -11.88 7.81 0.89
CA VAL A 1 -11.97 8.39 2.22
C VAL A 1 -13.25 9.22 2.26
N GLN A 2 -14.01 9.20 3.32
CA GLN A 2 -15.31 9.88 3.50
C GLN A 2 -16.47 9.41 2.58
N GLY A 3 -16.38 8.20 2.02
CA GLY A 3 -17.49 7.58 1.28
C GLY A 3 -17.67 8.00 -0.17
N PHE A 4 -17.01 9.04 -0.63
CA PHE A 4 -17.13 9.50 -2.02
C PHE A 4 -16.33 8.66 -3.02
N SER A 5 -15.18 8.16 -2.63
CA SER A 5 -14.29 7.41 -3.52
C SER A 5 -14.93 6.10 -4.00
N GLU A 6 -15.46 5.30 -3.08
CA GLU A 6 -16.14 4.03 -3.43
C GLU A 6 -17.35 4.27 -4.33
N LYS A 7 -18.17 5.24 -4.00
CA LYS A 7 -19.38 5.58 -4.79
C LYS A 7 -19.00 6.05 -6.19
N SER A 8 -18.03 6.94 -6.32
CA SER A 8 -17.56 7.43 -7.63
C SER A 8 -16.94 6.31 -8.46
N THR A 9 -16.13 5.46 -7.83
CA THR A 9 -15.53 4.28 -8.47
C THR A 9 -16.60 3.31 -8.94
N GLY A 10 -17.62 3.03 -8.11
CA GLY A 10 -18.73 2.16 -8.46
C GLY A 10 -19.51 2.67 -9.69
N ILE A 11 -19.81 3.97 -9.72
CA ILE A 11 -20.49 4.59 -10.87
C ILE A 11 -19.62 4.47 -12.15
N ALA A 12 -18.34 4.77 -12.05
CA ALA A 12 -17.44 4.74 -13.20
C ALA A 12 -17.25 3.31 -13.75
N LEU A 13 -17.02 2.35 -12.87
CA LEU A 13 -16.70 0.97 -13.24
C LEU A 13 -17.93 0.12 -13.58
N SER A 14 -19.13 0.50 -13.13
CA SER A 14 -20.38 -0.21 -13.49
C SER A 14 -20.68 -0.24 -14.99
N ARG A 15 -19.99 0.59 -15.79
CA ARG A 15 -20.07 0.63 -17.26
C ARG A 15 -19.28 -0.50 -17.94
N TYR A 16 -18.46 -1.21 -17.20
CA TYR A 16 -17.57 -2.25 -17.72
C TYR A 16 -17.93 -3.61 -17.12
N PRO A 17 -17.71 -4.71 -17.86
CA PRO A 17 -17.88 -6.05 -17.29
C PRO A 17 -17.02 -6.23 -16.05
N ARG A 18 -17.58 -6.82 -14.99
CA ARG A 18 -16.95 -6.95 -13.67
C ARG A 18 -15.62 -7.73 -13.70
N ASP A 19 -15.47 -8.65 -14.63
CA ASP A 19 -14.27 -9.46 -14.83
C ASP A 19 -13.09 -8.73 -15.50
N LYS A 20 -13.28 -7.46 -15.92
CA LYS A 20 -12.26 -6.67 -16.60
C LYS A 20 -11.44 -5.78 -15.68
N TYR A 21 -11.75 -5.74 -14.40
CA TYR A 21 -11.03 -4.91 -13.44
C TYR A 21 -10.99 -5.56 -12.06
N PHE A 22 -9.98 -5.17 -11.28
CA PHE A 22 -9.87 -5.53 -9.88
C PHE A 22 -10.29 -4.37 -8.99
N ILE A 23 -11.00 -4.67 -7.90
CA ILE A 23 -11.37 -3.70 -6.87
C ILE A 23 -10.67 -4.05 -5.57
N ALA A 24 -10.03 -3.03 -4.98
CA ALA A 24 -9.51 -3.06 -3.62
C ALA A 24 -10.23 -2.02 -2.77
N THR A 25 -10.63 -2.40 -1.57
CA THR A 25 -11.14 -1.46 -0.56
C THR A 25 -10.76 -1.90 0.84
N LYS A 26 -11.01 -1.04 1.82
CA LYS A 26 -10.55 -1.22 3.20
C LYS A 26 -11.69 -1.03 4.18
N LEU A 27 -11.71 -1.86 5.23
CA LEU A 27 -12.58 -1.65 6.38
C LEU A 27 -11.95 -0.59 7.30
N SER A 28 -12.48 0.64 7.24
CA SER A 28 -11.88 1.84 7.84
C SER A 28 -12.55 2.25 9.16
N ASN A 29 -12.79 1.31 10.05
CA ASN A 29 -13.40 1.50 11.37
C ASN A 29 -12.41 2.11 12.39
N PHE A 30 -11.91 3.33 12.12
CA PHE A 30 -10.86 3.95 12.92
C PHE A 30 -11.32 4.46 14.28
N SER A 31 -12.48 5.09 14.34
CA SER A 31 -12.97 5.69 15.58
C SER A 31 -13.69 4.66 16.47
N PRO A 32 -13.55 4.76 17.81
CA PRO A 32 -14.13 3.78 18.75
C PRO A 32 -15.63 3.54 18.60
N ASP A 33 -16.39 4.54 18.16
CA ASP A 33 -17.81 4.42 17.87
C ASP A 33 -18.13 3.50 16.68
N THR A 34 -17.12 3.20 15.84
CA THR A 34 -17.25 2.26 14.71
C THR A 34 -16.75 0.85 15.03
N TRP A 35 -16.27 0.59 16.24
CA TRP A 35 -15.64 -0.69 16.61
C TRP A 35 -16.66 -1.78 16.96
N SER A 36 -17.93 -1.43 17.25
CA SER A 36 -18.94 -2.46 17.43
C SER A 36 -19.06 -3.34 16.19
N ARG A 37 -19.41 -4.62 16.39
CA ARG A 37 -19.65 -5.53 15.26
C ARG A 37 -20.73 -4.99 14.32
N GLU A 38 -21.82 -4.44 14.85
CA GLU A 38 -22.91 -3.85 14.08
C GLU A 38 -22.42 -2.70 13.19
N ALA A 39 -21.69 -1.73 13.76
CA ALA A 39 -21.17 -0.58 13.03
C ALA A 39 -20.14 -1.01 11.95
N SER A 40 -19.26 -1.94 12.28
CA SER A 40 -18.26 -2.47 11.32
C SER A 40 -18.92 -3.25 10.17
N LEU A 41 -19.94 -4.06 10.46
CA LEU A 41 -20.72 -4.77 9.43
C LEU A 41 -21.47 -3.81 8.51
N LYS A 42 -22.07 -2.75 9.08
CA LYS A 42 -22.74 -1.70 8.29
C LYS A 42 -21.76 -1.04 7.33
N MET A 43 -20.57 -0.73 7.79
CA MET A 43 -19.51 -0.14 6.96
C MET A 43 -19.07 -1.11 5.86
N TYR A 44 -18.86 -2.38 6.19
CA TYR A 44 -18.50 -3.44 5.24
C TYR A 44 -19.54 -3.58 4.12
N HIS A 45 -20.82 -3.72 4.47
CA HIS A 45 -21.89 -3.84 3.48
C HIS A 45 -22.08 -2.56 2.64
N LYS A 46 -21.85 -1.39 3.24
CA LYS A 46 -21.88 -0.12 2.51
C LYS A 46 -20.84 -0.06 1.40
N SER A 47 -19.65 -0.59 1.61
CA SER A 47 -18.60 -0.65 0.57
C SER A 47 -19.09 -1.42 -0.66
N PHE A 48 -19.74 -2.59 -0.49
CA PHE A 48 -20.31 -3.35 -1.61
C PHE A 48 -21.41 -2.56 -2.34
N ALA A 49 -22.30 -1.90 -1.60
CA ALA A 49 -23.38 -1.10 -2.18
C ALA A 49 -22.84 0.11 -2.97
N ASP A 50 -21.90 0.84 -2.39
CA ASP A 50 -21.30 2.03 -3.04
C ASP A 50 -20.47 1.64 -4.27
N LEU A 51 -19.71 0.55 -4.20
CA LEU A 51 -18.94 0.01 -5.33
C LEU A 51 -19.81 -0.71 -6.37
N GLN A 52 -21.05 -1.04 -6.05
CA GLN A 52 -21.99 -1.76 -6.93
C GLN A 52 -21.45 -3.12 -7.39
N VAL A 53 -20.92 -3.91 -6.45
CA VAL A 53 -20.28 -5.21 -6.71
C VAL A 53 -20.77 -6.28 -5.76
N ASP A 54 -20.73 -7.54 -6.21
CA ASP A 54 -21.07 -8.71 -5.42
C ASP A 54 -19.85 -9.37 -4.76
N TYR A 55 -18.65 -9.06 -5.26
CA TYR A 55 -17.39 -9.49 -4.66
C TYR A 55 -16.32 -8.41 -4.78
N ILE A 56 -15.38 -8.43 -3.85
CA ILE A 56 -14.21 -7.55 -3.80
C ILE A 56 -12.96 -8.40 -4.01
N ASP A 57 -12.08 -7.98 -4.92
CA ASP A 57 -10.86 -8.72 -5.23
C ASP A 57 -9.83 -8.64 -4.12
N TYR A 58 -9.67 -7.46 -3.51
CA TYR A 58 -8.69 -7.21 -2.45
C TYR A 58 -9.33 -6.43 -1.30
N MET A 59 -9.60 -7.11 -0.19
CA MET A 59 -10.11 -6.48 1.03
C MET A 59 -9.00 -6.32 2.05
N LEU A 60 -8.88 -5.15 2.65
CA LEU A 60 -7.86 -4.84 3.64
C LEU A 60 -8.45 -4.42 4.98
N LEU A 61 -7.83 -4.92 6.06
CA LEU A 61 -7.89 -4.25 7.35
C LEU A 61 -7.08 -2.95 7.22
N HIS A 62 -7.67 -1.81 7.59
CA HIS A 62 -7.11 -0.49 7.29
C HIS A 62 -6.24 0.06 8.42
N GLY A 63 -4.99 0.43 8.10
CA GLY A 63 -4.11 1.15 9.03
C GLY A 63 -3.75 0.35 10.29
N ILE A 64 -3.37 -0.88 10.11
CA ILE A 64 -2.91 -1.77 11.18
C ILE A 64 -1.63 -1.21 11.79
N GLY A 65 -1.58 -1.14 13.12
CA GLY A 65 -0.50 -0.50 13.88
C GLY A 65 -0.88 0.86 14.46
N MET A 66 -1.82 1.57 13.83
CA MET A 66 -2.37 2.82 14.39
C MET A 66 -3.17 2.52 15.65
N GLY A 67 -2.77 3.14 16.77
CA GLY A 67 -3.38 2.92 18.08
C GLY A 67 -2.97 1.61 18.77
N GLY A 68 -1.95 0.92 18.25
CA GLY A 68 -1.35 -0.26 18.87
C GLY A 68 -2.25 -1.48 18.94
N MET A 69 -1.88 -2.41 19.83
CA MET A 69 -2.62 -3.67 20.03
C MET A 69 -4.04 -3.46 20.53
N ASP A 70 -4.30 -2.44 21.34
CA ASP A 70 -5.65 -2.17 21.85
C ASP A 70 -6.62 -1.78 20.72
N ALA A 71 -6.14 -0.97 19.77
CA ALA A 71 -6.92 -0.65 18.58
C ALA A 71 -7.14 -1.88 17.70
N LEU A 72 -6.13 -2.72 17.48
CA LEU A 72 -6.30 -3.97 16.74
C LEU A 72 -7.39 -4.85 17.38
N LYS A 73 -7.32 -5.05 18.70
CA LYS A 73 -8.30 -5.83 19.45
C LYS A 73 -9.71 -5.27 19.28
N GLY A 74 -9.89 -3.98 19.55
CA GLY A 74 -11.21 -3.33 19.47
C GLY A 74 -11.80 -3.31 18.06
N ARG A 75 -10.96 -3.08 17.05
CA ARG A 75 -11.40 -2.94 15.66
C ARG A 75 -11.70 -4.27 14.96
N TYR A 76 -10.96 -5.34 15.27
CA TYR A 76 -10.97 -6.54 14.44
C TYR A 76 -11.04 -7.87 15.21
N LEU A 77 -10.51 -7.94 16.45
CA LEU A 77 -10.43 -9.22 17.17
C LEU A 77 -11.63 -9.42 18.10
N ASP A 78 -11.84 -8.53 19.06
CA ASP A 78 -12.85 -8.70 20.12
C ASP A 78 -14.28 -8.62 19.57
N ASN A 79 -14.49 -7.89 18.48
CA ASN A 79 -15.79 -7.78 17.80
C ASN A 79 -16.03 -8.90 16.78
N GLY A 80 -15.07 -9.83 16.59
CA GLY A 80 -15.16 -10.95 15.65
C GLY A 80 -15.09 -10.56 14.17
N MET A 81 -14.67 -9.34 13.85
CA MET A 81 -14.62 -8.88 12.44
C MET A 81 -13.57 -9.59 11.62
N LEU A 82 -12.39 -9.93 12.17
CA LEU A 82 -11.40 -10.70 11.44
C LEU A 82 -11.94 -12.08 11.04
N ASP A 83 -12.58 -12.80 11.98
CA ASP A 83 -13.20 -14.09 11.70
C ASP A 83 -14.32 -13.97 10.66
N PHE A 84 -15.10 -12.90 10.72
CA PHE A 84 -16.12 -12.60 9.71
C PHE A 84 -15.50 -12.41 8.32
N LEU A 85 -14.43 -11.63 8.19
CA LEU A 85 -13.76 -11.39 6.91
C LEU A 85 -13.14 -12.66 6.34
N ILE A 86 -12.59 -13.53 7.17
CA ILE A 86 -12.09 -14.86 6.76
C ILE A 86 -13.23 -15.70 6.17
N LYS A 87 -14.39 -15.73 6.82
CA LYS A 87 -15.58 -16.43 6.31
C LYS A 87 -16.11 -15.83 5.01
N GLU A 88 -16.04 -14.52 4.86
CA GLU A 88 -16.40 -13.85 3.60
C GLU A 88 -15.46 -14.24 2.45
N ARG A 89 -14.17 -14.45 2.74
CA ARG A 89 -13.21 -14.98 1.77
C ARG A 89 -13.55 -16.43 1.40
N GLU A 90 -13.84 -17.29 2.37
CA GLU A 90 -14.27 -18.68 2.14
C GLU A 90 -15.55 -18.75 1.29
N ALA A 91 -16.46 -17.80 1.48
CA ALA A 91 -17.69 -17.70 0.70
C ALA A 91 -17.51 -17.08 -0.70
N GLY A 92 -16.32 -16.56 -1.02
CA GLY A 92 -15.99 -15.97 -2.32
C GLY A 92 -16.42 -14.51 -2.49
N ARG A 93 -16.97 -13.86 -1.47
CA ARG A 93 -17.28 -12.42 -1.51
C ARG A 93 -16.04 -11.55 -1.37
N ILE A 94 -15.00 -12.06 -0.76
CA ILE A 94 -13.63 -11.50 -0.75
C ILE A 94 -12.75 -12.52 -1.47
N ARG A 95 -12.00 -12.09 -2.49
CA ARG A 95 -11.07 -12.97 -3.22
C ARG A 95 -9.74 -13.08 -2.50
N ASN A 96 -9.21 -11.95 -2.02
CA ASN A 96 -7.95 -11.86 -1.30
C ASN A 96 -8.13 -10.99 -0.05
N LEU A 97 -7.65 -11.47 1.09
CA LEU A 97 -7.70 -10.77 2.36
C LEU A 97 -6.29 -10.36 2.80
N GLY A 98 -6.13 -9.10 3.13
CA GLY A 98 -4.87 -8.54 3.60
C GLY A 98 -5.07 -7.38 4.56
N PHE A 99 -4.02 -6.64 4.80
CA PHE A 99 -4.08 -5.42 5.60
C PHE A 99 -3.09 -4.37 5.09
N SER A 100 -3.36 -3.11 5.40
CA SER A 100 -2.38 -2.02 5.24
C SER A 100 -1.77 -1.69 6.59
N TYR A 101 -0.45 -1.47 6.60
CA TYR A 101 0.31 -1.23 7.82
C TYR A 101 0.73 0.23 7.94
N HIS A 102 0.51 0.81 9.15
CA HIS A 102 1.06 2.07 9.63
C HIS A 102 1.19 2.04 11.15
N GLY A 103 2.30 2.52 11.69
CA GLY A 103 2.45 2.76 13.13
C GLY A 103 3.20 1.67 13.86
N ASP A 104 2.63 1.10 14.92
CA ASP A 104 3.36 0.23 15.84
C ASP A 104 3.73 -1.11 15.21
N ILE A 105 5.04 -1.38 15.15
CA ILE A 105 5.60 -2.59 14.52
C ILE A 105 5.16 -3.88 15.23
N GLU A 106 4.89 -3.81 16.54
CA GLU A 106 4.42 -4.99 17.31
C GLU A 106 3.12 -5.56 16.76
N VAL A 107 2.24 -4.70 16.25
CA VAL A 107 0.96 -5.13 15.67
C VAL A 107 1.18 -5.82 14.31
N TYR A 108 2.11 -5.31 13.53
CA TYR A 108 2.54 -5.93 12.27
C TYR A 108 3.11 -7.32 12.52
N ASP A 109 4.07 -7.43 13.43
CA ASP A 109 4.71 -8.69 13.78
C ASP A 109 3.71 -9.70 14.35
N TYR A 110 2.76 -9.24 15.18
CA TYR A 110 1.69 -10.08 15.71
C TYR A 110 0.83 -10.68 14.60
N LEU A 111 0.36 -9.87 13.63
CA LEU A 111 -0.46 -10.38 12.53
C LEU A 111 0.31 -11.32 11.61
N LEU A 112 1.58 -11.06 11.36
CA LEU A 112 2.43 -11.96 10.59
C LEU A 112 2.72 -13.28 11.33
N SER A 113 2.85 -13.25 12.66
CA SER A 113 3.00 -14.48 13.46
C SER A 113 1.80 -15.42 13.36
N ARG A 114 0.64 -14.87 13.02
CA ARG A 114 -0.61 -15.63 12.82
C ARG A 114 -0.85 -16.01 11.35
N HIS A 115 0.14 -15.84 10.48
CA HIS A 115 -0.03 -16.12 9.05
C HIS A 115 -0.43 -17.58 8.75
N ASP A 116 0.11 -18.54 9.48
CA ASP A 116 -0.23 -19.96 9.29
C ASP A 116 -1.71 -20.26 9.54
N GLU A 117 -2.34 -19.49 10.42
CA GLU A 117 -3.76 -19.58 10.75
C GLU A 117 -4.62 -18.76 9.78
N ILE A 118 -4.27 -17.47 9.59
CA ILE A 118 -5.09 -16.51 8.84
C ILE A 118 -4.90 -16.64 7.34
N LYS A 119 -3.70 -17.01 6.89
CA LYS A 119 -3.35 -17.10 5.46
C LYS A 119 -3.52 -15.75 4.75
N TRP A 120 -2.76 -14.74 5.16
CA TRP A 120 -2.75 -13.46 4.47
C TRP A 120 -2.40 -13.64 3.00
N ASP A 121 -3.27 -13.15 2.11
CA ASP A 121 -3.06 -13.24 0.66
C ASP A 121 -2.13 -12.13 0.17
N PHE A 122 -2.05 -11.02 0.87
CA PHE A 122 -1.17 -9.88 0.57
C PHE A 122 -1.09 -8.94 1.77
N VAL A 123 -0.11 -8.04 1.76
CA VAL A 123 -0.01 -6.93 2.72
C VAL A 123 0.40 -5.65 1.99
N GLN A 124 -0.22 -4.54 2.32
CA GLN A 124 0.11 -3.22 1.78
C GLN A 124 1.06 -2.49 2.73
N ILE A 125 2.24 -2.14 2.22
CA ILE A 125 3.29 -1.45 2.98
C ILE A 125 3.74 -0.18 2.27
N GLN A 126 4.23 0.79 3.06
CA GLN A 126 4.92 1.96 2.54
C GLN A 126 6.34 1.56 2.14
N LEU A 127 6.72 1.82 0.87
CA LEU A 127 8.04 1.49 0.36
C LEU A 127 8.46 2.49 -0.72
N ASN A 128 9.62 3.10 -0.52
CA ASN A 128 10.33 3.93 -1.48
C ASN A 128 11.82 3.92 -1.10
N TYR A 129 12.67 4.51 -1.92
CA TYR A 129 14.12 4.43 -1.70
C TYR A 129 14.63 5.22 -0.49
N VAL A 130 13.82 6.12 0.10
CA VAL A 130 14.14 6.80 1.37
C VAL A 130 13.70 5.95 2.56
N ASP A 131 12.43 5.53 2.57
CA ASP A 131 11.88 4.71 3.65
C ASP A 131 12.47 3.30 3.70
N TRP A 132 13.22 2.89 2.67
CA TRP A 132 13.87 1.59 2.64
C TRP A 132 14.75 1.36 3.88
N LYS A 133 15.61 2.33 4.22
CA LYS A 133 16.52 2.29 5.38
C LYS A 133 16.41 3.50 6.32
N HIS A 134 15.62 4.50 5.97
CA HIS A 134 15.57 5.78 6.66
C HIS A 134 14.15 6.22 7.02
N ALA A 135 13.24 5.27 7.22
CA ALA A 135 11.83 5.58 7.45
C ALA A 135 11.60 6.43 8.71
N LYS A 136 12.37 6.19 9.79
CA LYS A 136 12.26 6.96 11.04
C LYS A 136 12.72 8.42 10.91
N GLU A 137 13.57 8.71 9.95
CA GLU A 137 14.02 10.08 9.67
C GLU A 137 12.95 10.90 8.95
N THR A 138 12.04 10.22 8.22
CA THR A 138 10.88 10.85 7.60
C THR A 138 9.70 10.99 8.55
N ASN A 139 9.48 10.00 9.39
CA ASN A 139 8.47 10.00 10.45
C ASN A 139 8.89 8.98 11.53
N ALA A 140 9.00 9.45 12.78
CA ALA A 140 9.46 8.63 13.91
C ALA A 140 8.60 7.37 14.17
N ARG A 141 7.38 7.31 13.66
CA ARG A 141 6.47 6.16 13.77
C ARG A 141 6.61 5.15 12.62
N ASN A 142 7.38 5.47 11.59
CA ASN A 142 7.58 4.58 10.47
C ASN A 142 8.63 3.51 10.81
N THR A 143 8.52 2.38 10.15
CA THR A 143 9.49 1.29 10.18
C THR A 143 10.13 1.17 8.80
N ASP A 144 11.42 0.88 8.76
CA ASP A 144 12.16 0.69 7.51
C ASP A 144 11.48 -0.35 6.62
N ALA A 145 11.29 0.01 5.37
CA ALA A 145 10.62 -0.86 4.40
C ALA A 145 11.41 -2.14 4.12
N GLU A 146 12.73 -2.11 4.28
CA GLU A 146 13.59 -3.30 4.21
C GLU A 146 13.14 -4.39 5.19
N TYR A 147 12.82 -4.00 6.43
CA TYR A 147 12.28 -4.92 7.42
C TYR A 147 10.88 -5.41 7.03
N LEU A 148 9.97 -4.49 6.70
CA LEU A 148 8.59 -4.83 6.37
C LEU A 148 8.50 -5.78 5.19
N TYR A 149 9.19 -5.44 4.10
CA TYR A 149 9.26 -6.28 2.91
C TYR A 149 9.94 -7.63 3.19
N GLY A 150 11.06 -7.61 3.92
CA GLY A 150 11.80 -8.82 4.26
C GLY A 150 10.96 -9.83 5.05
N GLU A 151 10.14 -9.37 5.99
CA GLU A 151 9.26 -10.23 6.78
C GLU A 151 8.11 -10.83 5.94
N LEU A 152 7.62 -10.10 4.93
CA LEU A 152 6.63 -10.62 3.98
C LEU A 152 7.27 -11.64 3.03
N HIS A 153 8.41 -11.29 2.46
CA HIS A 153 9.14 -12.15 1.51
C HIS A 153 9.50 -13.51 2.13
N LYS A 154 9.99 -13.54 3.38
CA LYS A 154 10.28 -14.79 4.10
C LYS A 154 9.07 -15.73 4.20
N ARG A 155 7.87 -15.17 4.24
CA ARG A 155 6.61 -15.92 4.36
C ARG A 155 5.91 -16.19 3.04
N GLY A 156 6.49 -15.71 1.93
CA GLY A 156 5.85 -15.80 0.62
C GLY A 156 4.58 -14.97 0.49
N ILE A 157 4.46 -13.88 1.27
CA ILE A 157 3.30 -12.98 1.22
C ILE A 157 3.60 -11.86 0.24
N PRO A 158 2.81 -11.72 -0.85
CA PRO A 158 3.00 -10.62 -1.80
C PRO A 158 2.67 -9.25 -1.21
N SER A 159 3.28 -8.21 -1.76
CA SER A 159 3.11 -6.83 -1.29
C SER A 159 2.39 -5.95 -2.30
N ILE A 160 1.54 -5.07 -1.80
CA ILE A 160 1.09 -3.87 -2.50
C ILE A 160 1.87 -2.69 -1.93
N ILE A 161 2.43 -1.85 -2.80
CA ILE A 161 3.25 -0.73 -2.38
C ILE A 161 2.43 0.56 -2.36
N MET A 162 2.39 1.23 -1.20
CA MET A 162 1.89 2.60 -1.05
C MET A 162 3.03 3.57 -0.81
N GLU A 163 2.77 4.85 -0.99
CA GLU A 163 3.75 5.93 -0.79
C GLU A 163 5.06 5.77 -1.59
N PRO A 164 5.01 5.30 -2.86
CA PRO A 164 6.23 5.14 -3.66
C PRO A 164 6.95 6.47 -3.89
N LEU A 165 6.24 7.60 -3.81
CA LEU A 165 6.77 8.94 -3.96
C LEU A 165 6.91 9.72 -2.65
N LEU A 166 6.77 9.07 -1.49
CA LEU A 166 6.87 9.71 -0.17
C LEU A 166 6.00 10.98 -0.08
N GLY A 167 4.69 10.84 -0.30
CA GLY A 167 3.75 11.96 -0.33
C GLY A 167 3.98 12.94 -1.49
N GLY A 168 4.63 12.52 -2.56
CA GLY A 168 5.02 13.35 -3.71
C GLY A 168 6.38 14.02 -3.59
N ARG A 169 7.07 13.91 -2.46
CA ARG A 169 8.40 14.52 -2.24
C ARG A 169 9.43 14.01 -3.25
N LEU A 170 9.37 12.73 -3.62
CA LEU A 170 10.31 12.11 -4.56
C LEU A 170 10.05 12.46 -6.03
N SER A 171 9.00 13.22 -6.32
CA SER A 171 8.76 13.82 -7.64
C SER A 171 9.18 15.30 -7.69
N LYS A 172 9.51 15.90 -6.55
CA LYS A 172 9.85 17.32 -6.39
C LYS A 172 11.14 17.50 -5.56
N LEU A 173 12.21 16.94 -6.04
CA LEU A 173 13.52 17.07 -5.42
C LEU A 173 14.13 18.46 -5.68
N ASN A 174 15.12 18.87 -4.89
CA ASN A 174 15.89 20.06 -5.15
C ASN A 174 16.73 19.91 -6.44
N ASP A 175 17.16 21.05 -7.03
CA ASP A 175 17.82 21.09 -8.34
C ASP A 175 19.08 20.22 -8.41
N ASN A 176 19.84 20.12 -7.33
CA ASN A 176 21.06 19.31 -7.29
C ASN A 176 20.75 17.82 -7.41
N LEU A 177 19.70 17.36 -6.71
CA LEU A 177 19.27 15.96 -6.77
C LEU A 177 18.60 15.66 -8.12
N VAL A 178 17.84 16.60 -8.66
CA VAL A 178 17.30 16.48 -10.03
C VAL A 178 18.44 16.32 -11.04
N ALA A 179 19.44 17.20 -10.99
CA ALA A 179 20.62 17.14 -11.87
C ALA A 179 21.36 15.79 -11.74
N ARG A 180 21.54 15.32 -10.50
CA ARG A 180 22.16 14.01 -10.22
C ARG A 180 21.41 12.84 -10.89
N LEU A 181 20.09 12.80 -10.79
CA LEU A 181 19.28 11.78 -11.44
C LEU A 181 19.31 11.89 -12.97
N LYS A 182 19.20 13.12 -13.47
CA LYS A 182 19.23 13.40 -14.92
C LYS A 182 20.58 13.11 -15.59
N GLN A 183 21.69 13.29 -14.89
CA GLN A 183 23.02 12.90 -15.41
C GLN A 183 23.11 11.40 -15.67
N ARG A 184 22.47 10.60 -14.83
CA ARG A 184 22.48 9.15 -14.99
C ARG A 184 21.51 8.65 -16.07
N ARG A 185 20.29 9.22 -16.12
CA ARG A 185 19.25 8.91 -17.10
C ARG A 185 18.54 10.18 -17.56
N PRO A 186 19.05 10.88 -18.59
CA PRO A 186 18.53 12.19 -19.01
C PRO A 186 17.06 12.18 -19.40
N GLU A 187 16.58 11.10 -20.03
CA GLU A 187 15.22 10.97 -20.55
C GLU A 187 14.21 10.49 -19.48
N SER A 188 14.69 9.98 -18.34
CA SER A 188 13.82 9.48 -17.29
C SER A 188 13.32 10.60 -16.40
N SER A 189 12.02 10.58 -16.03
CA SER A 189 11.49 11.51 -15.04
C SER A 189 12.09 11.25 -13.66
N VAL A 190 12.07 12.26 -12.80
CA VAL A 190 12.50 12.12 -11.41
C VAL A 190 11.66 11.09 -10.67
N ALA A 191 10.33 11.12 -10.88
CA ALA A 191 9.41 10.16 -10.27
C ALA A 191 9.65 8.72 -10.71
N SER A 192 10.09 8.50 -11.96
CA SER A 192 10.31 7.15 -12.50
C SER A 192 11.36 6.35 -11.72
N TRP A 193 12.36 7.01 -11.12
CA TRP A 193 13.35 6.36 -10.28
C TRP A 193 12.72 5.70 -9.05
N ALA A 194 11.79 6.40 -8.39
CA ALA A 194 11.07 5.87 -7.23
C ALA A 194 10.11 4.74 -7.63
N PHE A 195 9.42 4.86 -8.75
CA PHE A 195 8.57 3.80 -9.27
C PHE A 195 9.36 2.57 -9.69
N ARG A 196 10.49 2.74 -10.35
CA ARG A 196 11.39 1.61 -10.69
C ARG A 196 11.93 0.94 -9.42
N PHE A 197 12.31 1.73 -8.41
CA PHE A 197 12.73 1.19 -7.12
C PHE A 197 11.66 0.27 -6.53
N ALA A 198 10.43 0.76 -6.39
CA ALA A 198 9.33 -0.02 -5.84
C ALA A 198 9.01 -1.28 -6.66
N GLY A 199 9.12 -1.21 -7.99
CA GLY A 199 8.84 -2.34 -8.88
C GLY A 199 9.99 -3.35 -9.04
N THR A 200 11.19 -3.05 -8.53
CA THR A 200 12.37 -3.93 -8.70
C THR A 200 12.28 -5.20 -7.85
N PHE A 201 11.65 -5.13 -6.69
CA PHE A 201 11.59 -6.25 -5.77
C PHE A 201 10.66 -7.36 -6.27
N PRO A 202 11.01 -8.65 -6.08
CA PRO A 202 10.10 -9.75 -6.37
C PRO A 202 8.85 -9.70 -5.46
N ASP A 203 7.79 -10.38 -5.88
CA ASP A 203 6.52 -10.50 -5.14
C ASP A 203 5.77 -9.18 -4.90
N ILE A 204 6.04 -8.15 -5.69
CA ILE A 204 5.23 -6.93 -5.71
C ILE A 204 4.04 -7.14 -6.65
N LEU A 205 2.82 -7.11 -6.09
CA LEU A 205 1.59 -7.23 -6.88
C LEU A 205 1.30 -5.98 -7.70
N THR A 206 1.41 -4.83 -7.06
CA THR A 206 1.19 -3.53 -7.71
C THR A 206 1.79 -2.40 -6.88
N VAL A 207 2.10 -1.31 -7.55
CA VAL A 207 2.56 -0.06 -6.95
C VAL A 207 1.48 1.00 -7.14
N LEU A 208 0.98 1.54 -6.04
CA LEU A 208 -0.09 2.53 -6.08
C LEU A 208 0.44 3.89 -6.51
N SER A 209 -0.33 4.60 -7.30
CA SER A 209 0.00 5.95 -7.72
C SER A 209 -1.23 6.86 -7.67
N GLY A 210 -1.08 8.02 -7.05
CA GLY A 210 -2.10 9.06 -6.98
C GLY A 210 -2.09 9.96 -8.20
N MET A 211 -2.26 9.41 -9.40
CA MET A 211 -2.24 10.15 -10.66
C MET A 211 -3.38 11.16 -10.73
N THR A 212 -3.04 12.46 -10.78
CA THR A 212 -4.02 13.55 -10.85
C THR A 212 -4.13 14.11 -12.27
N TYR A 213 -3.04 14.07 -13.04
CA TYR A 213 -2.95 14.60 -14.40
C TYR A 213 -2.62 13.49 -15.39
N MET A 214 -2.98 13.70 -16.66
CA MET A 214 -2.71 12.76 -17.75
C MET A 214 -1.21 12.48 -17.92
N GLU A 215 -0.37 13.48 -17.69
CA GLU A 215 1.09 13.36 -17.76
C GLU A 215 1.63 12.35 -16.75
N HIS A 216 1.02 12.25 -15.55
CA HIS A 216 1.40 11.24 -14.55
C HIS A 216 1.11 9.83 -15.06
N LEU A 217 -0.08 9.63 -15.65
CA LEU A 217 -0.45 8.34 -16.25
C LEU A 217 0.52 7.96 -17.38
N GLN A 218 0.79 8.88 -18.29
CA GLN A 218 1.69 8.64 -19.42
C GLN A 218 3.11 8.32 -18.98
N ASP A 219 3.64 9.03 -17.97
CA ASP A 219 4.97 8.77 -17.41
C ASP A 219 5.04 7.42 -16.70
N ASN A 220 4.03 7.08 -15.91
CA ASN A 220 3.94 5.79 -15.23
C ASN A 220 3.83 4.62 -16.22
N LEU A 221 3.06 4.79 -17.30
CA LEU A 221 2.99 3.78 -18.36
C LEU A 221 4.35 3.58 -19.05
N ARG A 222 5.07 4.66 -19.35
CA ARG A 222 6.45 4.56 -19.90
C ARG A 222 7.39 3.82 -18.94
N THR A 223 7.24 4.04 -17.64
CA THR A 223 8.08 3.41 -16.62
C THR A 223 7.79 1.92 -16.45
N TYR A 224 6.52 1.51 -16.56
CA TYR A 224 6.09 0.13 -16.29
C TYR A 224 5.83 -0.73 -17.54
N SER A 225 5.89 -0.16 -18.74
CA SER A 225 5.57 -0.90 -19.97
C SER A 225 6.68 -0.86 -21.03
N PRO A 226 7.73 -1.69 -20.90
CA PRO A 226 8.04 -2.62 -19.83
C PRO A 226 8.75 -1.95 -18.64
N LEU A 227 8.61 -2.54 -17.44
CA LEU A 227 9.44 -2.16 -16.31
C LEU A 227 10.88 -2.64 -16.53
N GLU A 228 11.84 -1.74 -16.41
CA GLU A 228 13.26 -2.05 -16.28
C GLU A 228 13.63 -2.06 -14.79
N PRO A 229 13.88 -3.22 -14.17
CA PRO A 229 14.35 -3.27 -12.78
C PRO A 229 15.63 -2.47 -12.60
N LEU A 230 15.83 -1.90 -11.43
CA LEU A 230 17.10 -1.26 -11.09
C LEU A 230 18.21 -2.29 -10.98
N THR A 231 19.41 -1.92 -11.44
CA THR A 231 20.63 -2.67 -11.17
C THR A 231 21.10 -2.43 -9.73
N ASP A 232 21.99 -3.31 -9.21
CA ASP A 232 22.57 -3.12 -7.88
C ASP A 232 23.27 -1.76 -7.75
N GLU A 233 23.98 -1.34 -8.81
CA GLU A 233 24.62 -0.02 -8.86
C GLU A 233 23.60 1.14 -8.80
N GLU A 234 22.45 0.99 -9.44
CA GLU A 234 21.36 1.98 -9.37
C GLU A 234 20.68 1.98 -8.00
N MET A 235 20.59 0.82 -7.33
CA MET A 235 20.11 0.72 -5.94
C MET A 235 21.03 1.48 -5.00
N ASP A 236 22.34 1.28 -5.08
CA ASP A 236 23.33 2.01 -4.28
C ASP A 236 23.30 3.52 -4.58
N PHE A 237 23.17 3.88 -5.86
CA PHE A 237 23.01 5.28 -6.28
C PHE A 237 21.78 5.96 -5.65
N LEU A 238 20.67 5.25 -5.55
CA LEU A 238 19.46 5.78 -4.89
C LEU A 238 19.60 5.83 -3.37
N GLU A 239 20.30 4.89 -2.75
CA GLU A 239 20.64 4.98 -1.32
C GLU A 239 21.46 6.24 -1.02
N ASP A 240 22.50 6.52 -1.81
CA ASP A 240 23.27 7.75 -1.69
C ASP A 240 22.41 9.01 -1.92
N THR A 241 21.46 8.92 -2.85
CA THR A 241 20.53 10.03 -3.13
C THR A 241 19.58 10.27 -1.95
N ALA A 242 19.10 9.21 -1.32
CA ALA A 242 18.29 9.30 -0.10
C ALA A 242 19.03 9.98 1.05
N GLN A 243 20.29 9.58 1.29
CA GLN A 243 21.13 10.20 2.31
C GLN A 243 21.38 11.69 2.03
N LEU A 244 21.63 12.05 0.77
CA LEU A 244 21.79 13.46 0.38
C LEU A 244 20.50 14.26 0.58
N MET A 245 19.34 13.68 0.26
CA MET A 245 18.03 14.31 0.47
C MET A 245 17.76 14.59 1.95
N LEU A 246 18.12 13.66 2.83
CA LEU A 246 17.93 13.81 4.28
C LEU A 246 18.89 14.81 4.89
N LYS A 247 20.12 14.88 4.37
CA LYS A 247 21.14 15.81 4.85
C LYS A 247 20.90 17.26 4.38
N TYR A 248 20.30 17.41 3.20
CA TYR A 248 20.05 18.70 2.56
C TYR A 248 18.59 18.78 2.09
N PRO A 249 17.64 18.94 3.07
CA PRO A 249 16.20 18.92 2.78
C PRO A 249 15.73 20.15 1.96
#